data_3a0d661faab2987af918fce52b224a93
#
_entry.id   3a0d661faab2987af918fce52b224a93
#
_cell.length_a   1.000
_cell.length_b   1.000
_cell.length_c   1.000
_cell.angle_alpha   90.00
_cell.angle_beta   90.00
_cell.angle_gamma   90.00
#
_symmetry.space_group_name_H-M   'P 1'
#
loop_
_entity.id
_entity.type
_entity.pdbx_description
1 polymer ?
#
loop_
_entity_poly.entity_id
_entity_poly.type
_entity_poly.pdbx_seq_one_letter_code
_entity_poly.pdbx_strand_id
1 'polypeptide(L)'
;MSNRIYGTRTDINEQEVRDFYNKRAALASSMKNPLSAVVNGEQNPEQADTRSRFDREYIVPRLDLTQNSAVLDIGCGMGRFAEMVLPLCGRYLGADFAPEMIAAAEKRTAAYSDQAKYVCASFSELMSKPDSFFGGKFDCVIMLGVCMYINDTELVKCLTRLVDLLNDKCVMYVGDAVGLGTSLTLDQIHSDQLDSDYSAIYRTAEEYVKLYSIFTKPGFSFCRTGIFSAGDKRHQIQRQRPLVCNT
;
A
#
# COMPACT_ATOMS: atom_id res chain seq x y z
N MET A 1 16.32 -18.38 19.05
CA MET A 1 14.87 -18.67 18.93
C MET A 1 14.48 -18.39 17.50
N SER A 2 13.52 -19.09 16.93
CA SER A 2 13.08 -18.81 15.55
C SER A 2 12.35 -17.48 15.55
N ASN A 3 12.86 -16.50 14.78
CA ASN A 3 12.21 -15.21 14.59
C ASN A 3 10.99 -15.30 13.62
N ARG A 4 10.53 -16.50 13.30
CA ARG A 4 9.31 -16.79 12.56
C ARG A 4 8.25 -17.29 13.54
N ILE A 5 7.23 -16.47 13.80
CA ILE A 5 6.22 -16.70 14.82
C ILE A 5 4.90 -17.00 14.11
N TYR A 6 4.44 -18.25 14.22
CA TYR A 6 3.23 -18.71 13.55
C TYR A 6 2.03 -18.72 14.51
N GLY A 7 0.87 -18.31 14.02
CA GLY A 7 -0.41 -18.38 14.73
C GLY A 7 -0.58 -17.41 15.90
N THR A 8 0.51 -16.79 16.35
CA THR A 8 0.48 -15.77 17.42
C THR A 8 1.04 -14.49 16.84
N ARG A 9 0.36 -13.37 17.05
CA ARG A 9 0.88 -12.08 16.64
C ARG A 9 1.78 -11.50 17.72
N THR A 10 2.93 -11.04 17.26
CA THR A 10 3.87 -10.26 18.07
C THR A 10 4.04 -8.93 17.38
N ASP A 11 4.08 -7.86 18.15
CA ASP A 11 4.35 -6.53 17.63
C ASP A 11 5.76 -6.48 17.04
N ILE A 12 5.89 -5.83 15.90
CA ILE A 12 7.17 -5.54 15.24
C ILE A 12 7.63 -4.13 15.60
N ASN A 13 8.92 -3.89 15.49
CA ASN A 13 9.50 -2.58 15.71
C ASN A 13 9.33 -1.71 14.46
N GLU A 14 8.47 -0.72 14.52
CA GLU A 14 8.16 0.17 13.38
C GLU A 14 9.38 1.01 12.96
N GLN A 15 10.31 1.33 13.87
CA GLN A 15 11.53 2.04 13.51
C GLN A 15 12.44 1.19 12.63
N GLU A 16 12.55 -0.11 12.89
CA GLU A 16 13.33 -1.04 12.06
C GLU A 16 12.73 -1.19 10.65
N VAL A 17 11.39 -1.20 10.54
CA VAL A 17 10.71 -1.16 9.24
C VAL A 17 11.02 0.14 8.49
N ARG A 18 11.01 1.27 9.18
CA ARG A 18 11.38 2.57 8.61
C ARG A 18 12.82 2.58 8.10
N ASP A 19 13.75 2.08 8.91
CA ASP A 19 15.18 2.01 8.57
C ASP A 19 15.42 1.08 7.37
N PHE A 20 14.70 -0.05 7.32
CA PHE A 20 14.75 -0.97 6.18
C PHE A 20 14.34 -0.26 4.88
N TYR A 21 13.20 0.45 4.86
CA TYR A 21 12.74 1.13 3.65
C TYR A 21 13.56 2.35 3.28
N ASN A 22 14.13 3.08 4.25
CA ASN A 22 15.08 4.15 3.98
C ASN A 22 16.34 3.61 3.27
N LYS A 23 16.89 2.48 3.72
CA LYS A 23 18.03 1.82 3.04
C LYS A 23 17.64 1.41 1.60
N ARG A 24 16.47 0.83 1.40
CA ARG A 24 16.00 0.43 0.08
C ARG A 24 15.80 1.62 -0.86
N ALA A 25 15.24 2.71 -0.36
CA ALA A 25 15.07 3.94 -1.12
C ALA A 25 16.43 4.50 -1.59
N ALA A 26 17.42 4.53 -0.70
CA ALA A 26 18.76 4.97 -1.04
C ALA A 26 19.43 4.10 -2.13
N LEU A 27 19.16 2.79 -2.13
CA LEU A 27 19.68 1.85 -3.12
C LEU A 27 18.91 1.85 -4.44
N ALA A 28 17.72 2.41 -4.49
CA ALA A 28 16.84 2.34 -5.66
C ALA A 28 17.48 2.84 -6.96
N SER A 29 18.28 3.91 -6.88
CA SER A 29 18.97 4.49 -8.05
C SER A 29 20.04 3.56 -8.64
N SER A 30 20.58 2.62 -7.87
CA SER A 30 21.57 1.64 -8.31
C SER A 30 20.94 0.34 -8.82
N MET A 31 19.65 0.13 -8.60
CA MET A 31 18.93 -1.04 -9.07
C MET A 31 18.68 -0.99 -10.57
N LYS A 32 18.71 -2.14 -11.24
CA LYS A 32 18.38 -2.26 -12.67
C LYS A 32 16.98 -1.69 -12.98
N ASN A 33 16.03 -1.90 -12.09
CA ASN A 33 14.73 -1.25 -12.10
C ASN A 33 14.49 -0.60 -10.73
N PRO A 34 14.52 0.74 -10.60
CA PRO A 34 14.33 1.42 -9.33
C PRO A 34 13.03 1.05 -8.60
N LEU A 35 11.96 0.68 -9.34
CA LEU A 35 10.71 0.25 -8.76
C LEU A 35 10.80 -1.10 -8.02
N SER A 36 11.87 -1.86 -8.22
CA SER A 36 12.15 -3.06 -7.43
C SER A 36 12.30 -2.75 -5.93
N ALA A 37 12.68 -1.53 -5.58
CA ALA A 37 12.75 -1.08 -4.19
C ALA A 37 11.40 -1.17 -3.47
N VAL A 38 10.28 -0.99 -4.20
CA VAL A 38 8.91 -0.97 -3.63
C VAL A 38 8.09 -2.23 -3.96
N VAL A 39 8.55 -3.10 -4.86
CA VAL A 39 7.81 -4.33 -5.23
C VAL A 39 8.58 -5.61 -4.90
N ASN A 40 9.69 -5.52 -4.19
CA ASN A 40 10.54 -6.66 -3.79
C ASN A 40 11.01 -7.51 -4.98
N GLY A 41 11.50 -6.86 -6.03
CA GLY A 41 11.87 -7.50 -7.29
C GLY A 41 13.36 -7.50 -7.63
N GLU A 42 14.27 -7.31 -6.65
CA GLU A 42 15.70 -7.15 -6.94
C GLU A 42 16.32 -8.31 -7.71
N GLN A 43 15.91 -9.53 -7.42
CA GLN A 43 16.40 -10.72 -8.15
C GLN A 43 15.68 -10.91 -9.50
N ASN A 44 14.52 -10.28 -9.68
CA ASN A 44 13.81 -10.29 -10.95
C ASN A 44 13.23 -8.90 -11.25
N PRO A 45 14.02 -8.02 -11.90
CA PRO A 45 13.60 -6.65 -12.20
C PRO A 45 12.33 -6.56 -13.06
N GLU A 46 12.00 -7.63 -13.82
CA GLU A 46 10.77 -7.69 -14.63
C GLU A 46 9.49 -7.82 -13.77
N GLN A 47 9.62 -8.19 -12.50
CA GLN A 47 8.45 -8.25 -11.59
C GLN A 47 7.83 -6.88 -11.39
N ALA A 48 8.64 -5.83 -11.26
CA ALA A 48 8.14 -4.46 -11.12
C ALA A 48 7.34 -4.02 -12.34
N ASP A 49 7.83 -4.34 -13.54
CA ASP A 49 7.15 -4.01 -14.81
C ASP A 49 5.87 -4.85 -14.98
N THR A 50 5.95 -6.15 -14.69
CA THR A 50 4.79 -7.04 -14.75
C THR A 50 3.70 -6.60 -13.78
N ARG A 51 4.08 -6.20 -12.57
CA ARG A 51 3.16 -5.67 -11.58
C ARG A 51 2.55 -4.35 -12.03
N SER A 52 3.35 -3.43 -12.55
CA SER A 52 2.89 -2.13 -13.05
C SER A 52 1.94 -2.29 -14.23
N ARG A 53 2.22 -3.22 -15.14
CA ARG A 53 1.34 -3.56 -16.27
C ARG A 53 0.00 -4.11 -15.77
N PHE A 54 0.02 -5.07 -14.86
CA PHE A 54 -1.20 -5.62 -14.28
C PHE A 54 -2.05 -4.53 -13.60
N ASP A 55 -1.44 -3.70 -12.76
CA ASP A 55 -2.16 -2.64 -12.07
C ASP A 55 -2.76 -1.64 -13.07
N ARG A 56 -2.04 -1.27 -14.13
CA ARG A 56 -2.51 -0.36 -15.18
C ARG A 56 -3.66 -0.93 -16.01
N GLU A 57 -3.57 -2.20 -16.39
CA GLU A 57 -4.55 -2.84 -17.28
C GLU A 57 -5.81 -3.32 -16.54
N TYR A 58 -5.66 -3.78 -15.31
CA TYR A 58 -6.74 -4.45 -14.60
C TYR A 58 -7.24 -3.71 -13.35
N ILE A 59 -6.41 -2.91 -12.68
CA ILE A 59 -6.80 -2.23 -11.46
C ILE A 59 -7.26 -0.81 -11.73
N VAL A 60 -6.43 0.00 -12.37
CA VAL A 60 -6.72 1.42 -12.61
C VAL A 60 -8.09 1.65 -13.26
N PRO A 61 -8.53 0.87 -14.29
CA PRO A 61 -9.86 1.04 -14.87
C PRO A 61 -11.03 0.76 -13.92
N ARG A 62 -10.76 0.11 -12.78
CA ARG A 62 -11.77 -0.26 -11.77
C ARG A 62 -11.82 0.71 -10.58
N LEU A 63 -10.98 1.73 -10.59
CA LEU A 63 -10.98 2.76 -9.55
C LEU A 63 -12.03 3.83 -9.79
N ASP A 64 -12.70 3.79 -10.94
CA ASP A 64 -13.77 4.73 -11.35
C ASP A 64 -13.36 6.21 -11.22
N LEU A 65 -12.11 6.52 -11.59
CA LEU A 65 -11.54 7.85 -11.46
C LEU A 65 -12.04 8.80 -12.56
N THR A 66 -12.26 10.03 -12.18
CA THR A 66 -12.55 11.17 -13.07
C THR A 66 -11.68 12.36 -12.70
N GLN A 67 -11.64 13.38 -13.56
CA GLN A 67 -10.91 14.63 -13.29
C GLN A 67 -11.40 15.39 -12.05
N ASN A 68 -12.51 15.00 -11.45
CA ASN A 68 -13.01 15.54 -10.19
C ASN A 68 -12.64 14.65 -8.98
N SER A 69 -12.09 13.47 -9.21
CA SER A 69 -11.77 12.54 -8.14
C SER A 69 -10.57 13.00 -7.32
N ALA A 70 -10.66 12.80 -6.01
CA ALA A 70 -9.59 12.97 -5.05
C ALA A 70 -9.04 11.60 -4.64
N VAL A 71 -7.73 11.39 -4.79
CA VAL A 71 -7.03 10.14 -4.48
C VAL A 71 -6.14 10.31 -3.27
N LEU A 72 -6.21 9.37 -2.32
CA LEU A 72 -5.27 9.21 -1.21
C LEU A 72 -4.47 7.92 -1.42
N ASP A 73 -3.14 8.03 -1.49
CA ASP A 73 -2.22 6.90 -1.66
C ASP A 73 -1.34 6.78 -0.41
N ILE A 74 -1.67 5.81 0.43
CA ILE A 74 -0.98 5.55 1.70
C ILE A 74 0.12 4.51 1.44
N GLY A 75 1.37 4.86 1.76
CA GLY A 75 2.55 4.09 1.36
C GLY A 75 2.80 4.22 -0.15
N CYS A 76 2.78 5.46 -0.67
CA CYS A 76 2.90 5.73 -2.11
C CYS A 76 4.28 5.36 -2.69
N GLY A 77 5.28 5.12 -1.82
CA GLY A 77 6.64 4.81 -2.23
C GLY A 77 7.20 5.83 -3.21
N MET A 78 7.81 5.34 -4.28
CA MET A 78 8.40 6.16 -5.34
C MET A 78 7.38 6.68 -6.38
N GLY A 79 6.08 6.70 -6.06
CA GLY A 79 5.05 7.23 -6.94
C GLY A 79 4.68 6.31 -8.11
N ARG A 80 4.89 5.00 -7.99
CA ARG A 80 4.57 4.03 -9.04
C ARG A 80 3.08 4.04 -9.41
N PHE A 81 2.20 4.08 -8.41
CA PHE A 81 0.76 4.15 -8.64
C PHE A 81 0.30 5.58 -9.00
N ALA A 82 0.94 6.58 -8.40
CA ALA A 82 0.70 8.00 -8.72
C ALA A 82 0.81 8.28 -10.22
N GLU A 83 1.86 7.79 -10.88
CA GLU A 83 2.06 7.95 -12.32
C GLU A 83 0.91 7.37 -13.18
N MET A 84 0.20 6.38 -12.64
CA MET A 84 -0.93 5.76 -13.33
C MET A 84 -2.26 6.49 -13.13
N VAL A 85 -2.46 7.09 -11.96
CA VAL A 85 -3.76 7.67 -11.58
C VAL A 85 -3.83 9.20 -11.71
N LEU A 86 -2.70 9.89 -11.65
CA LEU A 86 -2.64 11.35 -11.80
C LEU A 86 -3.25 11.86 -13.13
N PRO A 87 -3.06 11.19 -14.28
CA PRO A 87 -3.75 11.58 -15.50
C PRO A 87 -5.28 11.46 -15.45
N LEU A 88 -5.84 10.78 -14.43
CA LEU A 88 -7.24 10.41 -14.32
C LEU A 88 -7.98 11.09 -13.17
N CYS A 89 -7.26 11.78 -12.26
CA CYS A 89 -7.85 12.42 -11.08
C CYS A 89 -7.55 13.91 -11.04
N GLY A 90 -8.29 14.69 -10.26
CA GLY A 90 -8.07 16.14 -10.11
C GLY A 90 -7.23 16.51 -8.90
N ARG A 91 -7.15 15.64 -7.89
CA ARG A 91 -6.37 15.84 -6.68
C ARG A 91 -5.76 14.52 -6.20
N TYR A 92 -4.49 14.57 -5.82
CA TYR A 92 -3.76 13.44 -5.30
C TYR A 92 -2.99 13.83 -4.03
N LEU A 93 -3.08 13.00 -3.00
CA LEU A 93 -2.26 13.08 -1.80
C LEU A 93 -1.54 11.76 -1.60
N GLY A 94 -0.22 11.74 -1.77
CA GLY A 94 0.63 10.60 -1.48
C GLY A 94 1.33 10.76 -0.14
N ALA A 95 1.38 9.70 0.65
CA ALA A 95 2.13 9.65 1.90
C ALA A 95 3.06 8.45 1.94
N ASP A 96 4.28 8.66 2.37
CA ASP A 96 5.24 7.61 2.68
C ASP A 96 6.15 8.08 3.81
N PHE A 97 6.62 7.17 4.67
CA PHE A 97 7.46 7.55 5.80
C PHE A 97 8.94 7.74 5.42
N ALA A 98 9.36 7.30 4.22
CA ALA A 98 10.73 7.40 3.75
C ALA A 98 10.91 8.67 2.90
N PRO A 99 11.72 9.65 3.33
CA PRO A 99 11.88 10.92 2.62
C PRO A 99 12.44 10.75 1.20
N GLU A 100 13.33 9.77 0.98
CA GLU A 100 13.88 9.48 -0.34
C GLU A 100 12.83 8.90 -1.29
N MET A 101 11.84 8.14 -0.78
CA MET A 101 10.69 7.67 -1.55
C MET A 101 9.84 8.87 -2.01
N ILE A 102 9.55 9.79 -1.11
CA ILE A 102 8.81 11.02 -1.43
C ILE A 102 9.54 11.85 -2.49
N ALA A 103 10.83 12.10 -2.32
CA ALA A 103 11.62 12.84 -3.30
C ALA A 103 11.61 12.16 -4.69
N ALA A 104 11.66 10.83 -4.73
CA ALA A 104 11.56 10.07 -5.98
C ALA A 104 10.16 10.15 -6.59
N ALA A 105 9.09 10.14 -5.79
CA ALA A 105 7.71 10.27 -6.24
C ALA A 105 7.46 11.66 -6.83
N GLU A 106 7.87 12.73 -6.16
CA GLU A 106 7.78 14.11 -6.65
C GLU A 106 8.51 14.28 -7.99
N LYS A 107 9.74 13.77 -8.10
CA LYS A 107 10.50 13.80 -9.35
C LYS A 107 9.79 13.03 -10.47
N ARG A 108 9.24 11.85 -10.18
CA ARG A 108 8.54 11.00 -11.16
C ARG A 108 7.28 11.66 -11.70
N THR A 109 6.59 12.40 -10.86
CA THR A 109 5.28 13.00 -11.17
C THR A 109 5.34 14.52 -11.31
N ALA A 110 6.52 15.08 -11.57
CA ALA A 110 6.74 16.53 -11.64
C ALA A 110 5.82 17.27 -12.65
N ALA A 111 5.38 16.58 -13.71
CA ALA A 111 4.41 17.13 -14.66
C ALA A 111 3.01 17.37 -14.06
N TYR A 112 2.74 16.88 -12.86
CA TYR A 112 1.46 16.97 -12.15
C TYR A 112 1.58 17.69 -10.80
N SER A 113 2.59 18.56 -10.64
CA SER A 113 2.89 19.26 -9.38
C SER A 113 1.73 20.11 -8.85
N ASP A 114 0.86 20.60 -9.73
CA ASP A 114 -0.28 21.45 -9.34
C ASP A 114 -1.43 20.66 -8.69
N GLN A 115 -1.51 19.36 -8.97
CA GLN A 115 -2.57 18.48 -8.44
C GLN A 115 -2.07 17.40 -7.48
N ALA A 116 -0.76 17.12 -7.46
CA ALA A 116 -0.13 16.14 -6.59
C ALA A 116 0.50 16.83 -5.39
N LYS A 117 0.11 16.38 -4.19
CA LYS A 117 0.77 16.73 -2.93
C LYS A 117 1.38 15.48 -2.32
N TYR A 118 2.60 15.59 -1.86
CA TYR A 118 3.28 14.52 -1.14
C TYR A 118 3.59 14.92 0.30
N VAL A 119 3.61 13.94 1.20
CA VAL A 119 3.94 14.15 2.60
C VAL A 119 4.80 13.00 3.13
N CYS A 120 5.91 13.35 3.75
CA CYS A 120 6.74 12.39 4.48
C CYS A 120 6.09 12.12 5.84
N ALA A 121 5.32 11.03 5.93
CA ALA A 121 4.61 10.63 7.14
C ALA A 121 4.27 9.13 7.09
N SER A 122 4.33 8.45 8.23
CA SER A 122 3.72 7.12 8.39
C SER A 122 2.20 7.21 8.32
N PHE A 123 1.52 6.07 8.22
CA PHE A 123 0.06 6.04 8.23
C PHE A 123 -0.51 6.66 9.53
N SER A 124 0.11 6.37 10.66
CA SER A 124 -0.27 6.92 11.97
C SER A 124 -0.07 8.43 12.05
N GLU A 125 1.10 8.93 11.64
CA GLU A 125 1.41 10.36 11.58
C GLU A 125 0.48 11.09 10.62
N LEU A 126 0.13 10.47 9.48
CA LEU A 126 -0.84 11.02 8.52
C LEU A 126 -2.23 11.12 9.16
N MET A 127 -2.71 10.05 9.81
CA MET A 127 -4.04 10.04 10.44
C MET A 127 -4.15 10.97 11.64
N SER A 128 -3.04 11.41 12.24
CA SER A 128 -3.02 12.42 13.30
C SER A 128 -3.21 13.85 12.80
N LYS A 129 -3.15 14.09 11.48
CA LYS A 129 -3.34 15.43 10.91
C LYS A 129 -4.81 15.89 11.04
N PRO A 130 -5.04 17.20 11.21
CA PRO A 130 -6.40 17.74 11.24
C PRO A 130 -7.08 17.62 9.86
N ASP A 131 -8.41 17.63 9.82
CA ASP A 131 -9.19 17.51 8.58
C ASP A 131 -8.80 18.54 7.52
N SER A 132 -8.49 19.77 7.93
CA SER A 132 -8.05 20.85 7.06
C SER A 132 -6.76 20.52 6.27
N PHE A 133 -5.92 19.62 6.78
CA PHE A 133 -4.70 19.18 6.10
C PHE A 133 -5.01 18.45 4.79
N PHE A 134 -6.09 17.68 4.77
CA PHE A 134 -6.44 16.81 3.64
C PHE A 134 -7.10 17.55 2.48
N GLY A 135 -7.57 18.78 2.67
CA GLY A 135 -8.23 19.56 1.63
C GLY A 135 -9.56 18.97 1.15
N GLY A 136 -10.23 18.18 1.98
CA GLY A 136 -11.49 17.51 1.72
C GLY A 136 -11.37 15.98 1.73
N LYS A 137 -12.51 15.32 1.52
CA LYS A 137 -12.62 13.85 1.50
C LYS A 137 -12.09 13.25 0.19
N PHE A 138 -11.96 11.93 0.16
CA PHE A 138 -11.38 11.19 -0.95
C PHE A 138 -12.40 10.25 -1.61
N ASP A 139 -12.30 10.14 -2.93
CA ASP A 139 -13.11 9.26 -3.78
C ASP A 139 -12.40 7.94 -4.05
N CYS A 140 -11.08 7.92 -3.87
CA CYS A 140 -10.27 6.71 -4.01
C CYS A 140 -9.18 6.66 -2.95
N VAL A 141 -8.98 5.49 -2.34
CA VAL A 141 -7.86 5.20 -1.44
C VAL A 141 -7.06 4.03 -1.99
N ILE A 142 -5.76 4.21 -2.06
CA ILE A 142 -4.79 3.17 -2.44
C ILE A 142 -3.92 2.87 -1.23
N MET A 143 -3.77 1.59 -0.89
CA MET A 143 -2.94 1.15 0.23
C MET A 143 -2.35 -0.23 -0.10
N LEU A 144 -1.10 -0.26 -0.55
CA LEU A 144 -0.46 -1.46 -1.08
C LEU A 144 0.85 -1.78 -0.35
N GLY A 145 0.87 -2.92 0.35
CA GLY A 145 2.05 -3.34 1.12
C GLY A 145 2.30 -2.44 2.33
N VAL A 146 1.26 -2.02 3.02
CA VAL A 146 1.32 -1.10 4.16
C VAL A 146 0.89 -1.76 5.46
N CYS A 147 -0.28 -2.41 5.47
CA CYS A 147 -0.86 -2.93 6.71
C CYS A 147 -0.02 -4.03 7.36
N MET A 148 0.79 -4.73 6.55
CA MET A 148 1.70 -5.76 7.05
C MET A 148 2.87 -5.20 7.88
N TYR A 149 3.08 -3.89 7.89
CA TYR A 149 4.16 -3.21 8.63
C TYR A 149 3.65 -2.42 9.84
N ILE A 150 2.38 -2.57 10.20
CA ILE A 150 1.74 -1.81 11.28
C ILE A 150 1.13 -2.80 12.27
N ASN A 151 1.39 -2.57 13.55
CA ASN A 151 0.86 -3.37 14.64
C ASN A 151 -0.67 -3.22 14.75
N ASP A 152 -1.36 -4.28 15.20
CA ASP A 152 -2.83 -4.36 15.13
C ASP A 152 -3.55 -3.18 15.79
N THR A 153 -3.10 -2.79 16.99
CA THR A 153 -3.74 -1.70 17.73
C THR A 153 -3.67 -0.38 16.99
N GLU A 154 -2.52 -0.09 16.40
CA GLU A 154 -2.31 1.15 15.65
C GLU A 154 -3.03 1.10 14.31
N LEU A 155 -2.99 -0.04 13.63
CA LEU A 155 -3.69 -0.23 12.36
C LEU A 155 -5.20 0.00 12.52
N VAL A 156 -5.83 -0.54 13.57
CA VAL A 156 -7.27 -0.33 13.84
C VAL A 156 -7.58 1.14 14.06
N LYS A 157 -6.75 1.88 14.81
CA LYS A 157 -6.94 3.33 15.01
C LYS A 157 -6.86 4.09 13.67
N CYS A 158 -5.83 3.78 12.87
CA CYS A 158 -5.64 4.41 11.57
C CYS A 158 -6.80 4.15 10.61
N LEU A 159 -7.25 2.90 10.50
CA LEU A 159 -8.38 2.53 9.66
C LEU A 159 -9.69 3.18 10.14
N THR A 160 -9.89 3.29 11.47
CA THR A 160 -11.06 3.98 12.04
C THR A 160 -11.08 5.45 11.64
N ARG A 161 -9.94 6.12 11.77
CA ARG A 161 -9.81 7.53 11.39
C ARG A 161 -9.96 7.74 9.88
N LEU A 162 -9.46 6.80 9.08
CA LEU A 162 -9.56 6.87 7.62
C LEU A 162 -11.03 6.94 7.15
N VAL A 163 -11.96 6.27 7.85
CA VAL A 163 -13.41 6.32 7.52
C VAL A 163 -13.92 7.75 7.41
N ASP A 164 -13.50 8.65 8.31
CA ASP A 164 -13.95 10.04 8.33
C ASP A 164 -13.51 10.84 7.09
N LEU A 165 -12.46 10.37 6.42
CA LEU A 165 -11.85 11.00 5.25
C LEU A 165 -12.44 10.50 3.92
N LEU A 166 -13.39 9.55 3.94
CA LEU A 166 -13.96 8.98 2.73
C LEU A 166 -15.23 9.72 2.32
N ASN A 167 -15.41 9.92 1.00
CA ASN A 167 -16.71 10.28 0.43
C ASN A 167 -17.65 9.07 0.48
N ASP A 168 -18.96 9.33 0.40
CA ASP A 168 -19.98 8.28 0.42
C ASP A 168 -19.79 7.27 -0.72
N LYS A 169 -19.29 7.75 -1.86
CA LYS A 169 -18.86 6.90 -2.98
C LYS A 169 -17.33 6.91 -3.05
N CYS A 170 -16.69 5.98 -2.37
CA CYS A 170 -15.24 5.83 -2.38
C CYS A 170 -14.85 4.41 -2.77
N VAL A 171 -13.88 4.28 -3.65
CA VAL A 171 -13.26 2.98 -3.99
C VAL A 171 -11.96 2.85 -3.24
N MET A 172 -11.78 1.75 -2.51
CA MET A 172 -10.53 1.45 -1.84
C MET A 172 -9.83 0.26 -2.50
N TYR A 173 -8.60 0.48 -2.97
CA TYR A 173 -7.73 -0.60 -3.44
C TYR A 173 -6.67 -0.89 -2.40
N VAL A 174 -6.83 -2.00 -1.72
CA VAL A 174 -5.92 -2.45 -0.67
C VAL A 174 -5.27 -3.78 -1.04
N GLY A 175 -4.03 -3.99 -0.64
CA GLY A 175 -3.34 -5.25 -0.91
C GLY A 175 -2.06 -5.39 -0.12
N ASP A 176 -1.97 -6.52 0.59
CA ASP A 176 -0.82 -6.93 1.38
C ASP A 176 -0.45 -8.37 1.09
N ALA A 177 0.73 -8.80 1.53
CA ALA A 177 1.06 -10.21 1.56
C ALA A 177 0.23 -10.91 2.63
N VAL A 178 -0.18 -12.16 2.36
CA VAL A 178 -1.04 -12.94 3.24
C VAL A 178 -0.34 -14.20 3.75
N GLY A 179 -0.57 -14.53 5.01
CA GLY A 179 -0.23 -15.84 5.58
C GLY A 179 -1.15 -16.92 5.02
N LEU A 180 -0.59 -18.01 4.50
CA LEU A 180 -1.36 -19.13 3.98
C LEU A 180 -1.68 -20.11 5.12
N GLY A 181 -2.96 -20.22 5.46
CA GLY A 181 -3.47 -21.12 6.50
C GLY A 181 -3.32 -20.59 7.94
N THR A 182 -2.28 -19.85 8.25
CA THR A 182 -2.08 -19.22 9.56
C THR A 182 -1.35 -17.89 9.41
N SER A 183 -1.53 -16.98 10.36
CA SER A 183 -0.73 -15.76 10.41
C SER A 183 0.73 -16.06 10.72
N LEU A 184 1.62 -15.21 10.24
CA LEU A 184 3.06 -15.30 10.43
C LEU A 184 3.63 -13.92 10.74
N THR A 185 4.28 -13.75 11.86
CA THR A 185 5.13 -12.60 12.12
C THR A 185 6.58 -12.97 11.83
N LEU A 186 7.22 -12.19 10.99
CA LEU A 186 8.67 -12.18 10.82
C LEU A 186 9.22 -11.05 11.67
N ASP A 187 10.22 -11.36 12.48
CA ASP A 187 10.89 -10.41 13.35
C ASP A 187 12.40 -10.51 13.12
N GLN A 188 12.97 -9.51 12.45
CA GLN A 188 14.38 -9.43 12.08
C GLN A 188 14.89 -10.71 11.39
N ILE A 189 14.14 -11.21 10.42
CA ILE A 189 14.54 -12.36 9.60
C ILE A 189 15.39 -11.85 8.45
N HIS A 190 16.59 -12.41 8.30
CA HIS A 190 17.40 -12.18 7.11
C HIS A 190 16.67 -12.73 5.87
N SER A 191 16.52 -11.88 4.88
CA SER A 191 15.95 -12.23 3.58
C SER A 191 17.07 -12.19 2.55
N ASP A 192 17.48 -13.35 2.05
CA ASP A 192 18.48 -13.45 0.96
C ASP A 192 18.01 -12.70 -0.29
N GLN A 193 16.69 -12.63 -0.50
CA GLN A 193 16.10 -11.93 -1.62
C GLN A 193 16.22 -10.40 -1.52
N LEU A 194 16.22 -9.88 -0.29
CA LEU A 194 16.27 -8.44 -0.01
C LEU A 194 17.67 -8.01 0.47
N ASP A 195 18.58 -8.98 0.71
CA ASP A 195 19.89 -8.80 1.31
C ASP A 195 19.84 -7.89 2.56
N SER A 196 18.84 -8.12 3.40
CA SER A 196 18.59 -7.31 4.60
C SER A 196 17.70 -8.05 5.60
N ASP A 197 17.80 -7.67 6.86
CA ASP A 197 16.89 -8.11 7.89
C ASP A 197 15.53 -7.44 7.70
N TYR A 198 14.47 -8.22 7.90
CA TYR A 198 13.13 -7.86 7.49
C TYR A 198 12.12 -8.26 8.56
N SER A 199 11.21 -7.34 8.88
CA SER A 199 10.11 -7.56 9.82
C SER A 199 8.77 -7.27 9.15
N ALA A 200 7.80 -8.17 9.33
CA ALA A 200 6.44 -7.99 8.80
C ALA A 200 5.43 -8.91 9.50
N ILE A 201 4.17 -8.50 9.49
CA ILE A 201 3.03 -9.27 9.98
C ILE A 201 2.20 -9.75 8.80
N TYR A 202 2.31 -11.01 8.43
CA TYR A 202 1.48 -11.63 7.40
C TYR A 202 0.19 -12.16 8.02
N ARG A 203 -0.85 -11.36 7.96
CA ARG A 203 -2.20 -11.74 8.40
C ARG A 203 -2.82 -12.69 7.39
N THR A 204 -3.72 -13.56 7.83
CA THR A 204 -4.51 -14.38 6.90
C THR A 204 -5.52 -13.51 6.14
N ALA A 205 -6.09 -14.06 5.07
CA ALA A 205 -7.13 -13.36 4.31
C ALA A 205 -8.35 -13.04 5.19
N GLU A 206 -8.73 -13.98 6.07
CA GLU A 206 -9.84 -13.81 7.01
C GLU A 206 -9.57 -12.70 8.03
N GLU A 207 -8.33 -12.60 8.51
CA GLU A 207 -7.92 -11.53 9.44
C GLU A 207 -7.96 -10.17 8.77
N TYR A 208 -7.54 -10.05 7.49
CA TYR A 208 -7.68 -8.82 6.73
C TYR A 208 -9.16 -8.46 6.48
N VAL A 209 -10.00 -9.43 6.11
CA VAL A 209 -11.46 -9.19 5.97
C VAL A 209 -12.05 -8.68 7.28
N LYS A 210 -11.65 -9.25 8.43
CA LYS A 210 -12.10 -8.78 9.74
C LYS A 210 -11.62 -7.35 10.03
N LEU A 211 -10.37 -7.00 9.73
CA LEU A 211 -9.85 -5.65 9.89
C LEU A 211 -10.62 -4.64 9.02
N TYR A 212 -10.82 -4.96 7.75
CA TYR A 212 -11.53 -4.07 6.83
C TYR A 212 -13.06 -4.05 7.04
N SER A 213 -13.62 -4.92 7.89
CA SER A 213 -15.03 -4.85 8.27
C SER A 213 -15.42 -3.54 8.97
N ILE A 214 -14.43 -2.78 9.44
CA ILE A 214 -14.62 -1.43 9.98
C ILE A 214 -15.30 -0.50 8.98
N PHE A 215 -15.07 -0.70 7.67
CA PHE A 215 -15.67 0.09 6.60
C PHE A 215 -17.11 -0.36 6.28
N THR A 216 -17.55 -1.55 6.71
CA THR A 216 -18.90 -2.02 6.42
C THR A 216 -19.96 -1.30 7.25
N LYS A 217 -19.62 -0.77 8.43
CA LYS A 217 -20.56 -0.01 9.27
C LYS A 217 -21.03 1.29 8.62
N PRO A 218 -20.18 2.10 7.96
CA PRO A 218 -20.62 3.27 7.20
C PRO A 218 -21.22 2.93 5.82
N GLY A 219 -21.36 1.64 5.46
CA GLY A 219 -22.05 1.22 4.25
C GLY A 219 -21.16 0.73 3.11
N PHE A 220 -19.85 0.60 3.31
CA PHE A 220 -18.97 0.02 2.30
C PHE A 220 -19.13 -1.51 2.23
N SER A 221 -18.92 -2.07 1.06
CA SER A 221 -18.94 -3.52 0.82
C SER A 221 -17.68 -3.98 0.09
N PHE A 222 -17.36 -5.27 0.22
CA PHE A 222 -16.28 -5.87 -0.55
C PHE A 222 -16.76 -6.15 -1.97
N CYS A 223 -16.26 -5.40 -2.95
CA CYS A 223 -16.60 -5.62 -4.35
C CYS A 223 -15.88 -6.82 -4.94
N ARG A 224 -14.60 -7.00 -4.57
CA ARG A 224 -13.76 -8.10 -5.04
C ARG A 224 -12.67 -8.42 -4.03
N THR A 225 -12.45 -9.71 -3.83
CA THR A 225 -11.33 -10.23 -3.04
C THR A 225 -10.58 -11.29 -3.84
N GLY A 226 -9.27 -11.43 -3.63
CA GLY A 226 -8.50 -12.47 -4.30
C GLY A 226 -7.05 -12.51 -3.81
N ILE A 227 -6.39 -13.64 -4.05
CA ILE A 227 -4.97 -13.85 -3.76
C ILE A 227 -4.22 -13.81 -5.09
N PHE A 228 -3.20 -12.95 -5.18
CA PHE A 228 -2.27 -12.88 -6.31
C PHE A 228 -0.99 -13.63 -5.97
N SER A 229 -0.60 -14.59 -6.82
CA SER A 229 0.70 -15.26 -6.73
C SER A 229 1.60 -14.81 -7.87
N ALA A 230 2.76 -14.26 -7.57
CA ALA A 230 3.69 -13.72 -8.56
C ALA A 230 4.29 -14.77 -9.51
N GLY A 231 4.17 -16.07 -9.18
CA GLY A 231 4.74 -17.17 -9.98
C GLY A 231 3.79 -17.88 -10.94
N ASP A 232 2.50 -17.60 -10.90
CA ASP A 232 1.50 -18.38 -11.64
C ASP A 232 0.98 -17.66 -12.88
N LYS A 233 1.62 -17.90 -14.03
CA LYS A 233 1.20 -17.35 -15.33
C LYS A 233 -0.21 -17.78 -15.77
N ARG A 234 -0.77 -18.87 -15.21
CA ARG A 234 -2.06 -19.45 -15.60
C ARG A 234 -3.26 -18.86 -14.89
N HIS A 235 -3.03 -18.08 -13.81
CA HIS A 235 -4.10 -17.56 -12.94
C HIS A 235 -4.20 -16.04 -12.88
N GLN A 236 -3.53 -15.32 -13.78
CA GLN A 236 -3.53 -13.85 -13.80
C GLN A 236 -4.92 -13.22 -13.94
N ILE A 237 -5.93 -13.96 -14.42
CA ILE A 237 -7.28 -13.44 -14.67
C ILE A 237 -8.26 -13.75 -13.53
N GLN A 238 -8.01 -14.75 -12.69
CA GLN A 238 -9.00 -15.23 -11.70
C GLN A 238 -8.73 -14.83 -10.24
N ARG A 239 -7.57 -14.28 -9.91
CA ARG A 239 -7.21 -13.96 -8.52
C ARG A 239 -7.02 -12.46 -8.34
N GLN A 240 -8.02 -11.81 -7.78
CA GLN A 240 -8.06 -10.35 -7.56
C GLN A 240 -7.87 -10.01 -6.08
N ARG A 241 -7.17 -8.89 -5.82
CA ARG A 241 -7.04 -8.32 -4.48
C ARG A 241 -8.37 -7.68 -4.03
N PRO A 242 -8.58 -7.48 -2.73
CA PRO A 242 -9.79 -6.85 -2.25
C PRO A 242 -9.91 -5.41 -2.79
N LEU A 243 -11.04 -5.11 -3.36
CA LEU A 243 -11.55 -3.76 -3.60
C LEU A 243 -12.71 -3.57 -2.64
N VAL A 244 -12.67 -2.52 -1.84
CA VAL A 244 -13.77 -2.12 -0.97
C VAL A 244 -14.46 -0.96 -1.64
N CYS A 245 -15.72 -1.13 -2.01
CA CYS A 245 -16.52 -0.09 -2.65
C CYS A 245 -17.77 0.17 -1.82
N ASN A 246 -18.28 1.41 -1.86
CA ASN A 246 -19.63 1.71 -1.46
C ASN A 246 -20.57 1.48 -2.66
N THR A 247 -21.65 0.73 -2.46
CA THR A 247 -22.68 0.46 -3.48
C THR A 247 -23.72 1.58 -3.54
#